data_9b82b3ce25844a8f5370e59e4c5f2717
#
_entry.id   9b82b3ce25844a8f5370e59e4c5f2717
#
_cell.length_a   1.000
_cell.length_b   1.000
_cell.length_c   1.000
_cell.angle_alpha   90.00
_cell.angle_beta   90.00
_cell.angle_gamma   90.00
#
_symmetry.space_group_name_H-M   'P 1'
#
loop_
_entity.id
_entity.type
_entity.pdbx_description
1 polymer ?
#
loop_
_entity_poly.entity_id
_entity_poly.type
_entity_poly.pdbx_seq_one_letter_code
_entity_poly.pdbx_strand_id
1 'polypeptide(L)'
;MELNELHWMLDILQSIDVGVVVLDREYRIEMWNSFMESHSGLEPEEVQGQSVFRIFPEMEEAWFRNKAETVATLGTRTFTIWEQRPYLVRFKNYQPITGQEDFMYQNTTIIPIKDATGKVGHICVVIYDVTHVASNKKQLQNVTARLHQLTRTDALSGLLNRAHWDKSLEQEFARHQRYQRQLSLLLLDIDQFKAFNSQYEHAAGDLLLRSLADLLGQHVRNLDPCGRYAADQFAVLLPDTAGEGAQQLAERLRDAVSQQVLLHDGQAVRYSVSIGVAELDANCLNPRQFCERAEQALARAKQAGRNCVVAYA
;
A
#
# COMPACT_ATOMS: atom_id res chain seq x y z
N MET A 1 -21.64 17.11 43.92
CA MET A 1 -21.05 15.82 43.63
C MET A 1 -20.62 15.24 44.98
N GLU A 2 -21.22 14.13 45.36
CA GLU A 2 -20.90 13.50 46.65
C GLU A 2 -19.51 12.82 46.58
N LEU A 3 -18.82 12.74 47.71
CA LEU A 3 -17.44 12.16 47.79
C LEU A 3 -17.40 10.75 47.22
N ASN A 4 -18.46 9.96 47.39
CA ASN A 4 -18.61 8.63 46.84
C ASN A 4 -18.71 8.62 45.30
N GLU A 5 -19.34 9.63 44.69
CA GLU A 5 -19.41 9.75 43.22
C GLU A 5 -18.05 10.00 42.59
N LEU A 6 -17.24 10.81 43.28
CA LEU A 6 -15.86 11.06 42.82
C LEU A 6 -14.99 9.81 42.93
N HIS A 7 -15.16 9.06 44.03
CA HIS A 7 -14.34 7.85 44.30
C HIS A 7 -14.53 6.79 43.23
N TRP A 8 -15.79 6.39 42.95
CA TRP A 8 -16.01 5.34 41.93
C TRP A 8 -15.68 5.80 40.51
N MET A 9 -15.76 7.10 40.18
CA MET A 9 -15.30 7.64 38.91
C MET A 9 -13.77 7.48 38.75
N LEU A 10 -13.03 7.74 39.82
CA LEU A 10 -11.56 7.53 39.85
C LEU A 10 -11.22 6.04 39.71
N ASP A 11 -11.97 5.16 40.39
CA ASP A 11 -11.77 3.71 40.30
C ASP A 11 -12.02 3.19 38.88
N ILE A 12 -13.03 3.70 38.20
CA ILE A 12 -13.27 3.37 36.79
C ILE A 12 -12.07 3.80 35.93
N LEU A 13 -11.60 5.05 36.08
CA LEU A 13 -10.46 5.56 35.30
C LEU A 13 -9.18 4.78 35.55
N GLN A 14 -9.02 4.27 36.79
CA GLN A 14 -7.88 3.43 37.14
C GLN A 14 -7.99 2.01 36.57
N SER A 15 -9.22 1.45 36.47
CA SER A 15 -9.43 0.03 36.12
C SER A 15 -9.69 -0.22 34.63
N ILE A 16 -9.89 0.83 33.81
CA ILE A 16 -10.13 0.64 32.36
C ILE A 16 -8.87 0.14 31.64
N ASP A 17 -9.07 -0.74 30.66
CA ASP A 17 -8.00 -1.34 29.87
C ASP A 17 -7.56 -0.43 28.71
N VAL A 18 -7.30 0.83 29.02
CA VAL A 18 -6.72 1.84 28.10
C VAL A 18 -5.80 2.77 28.88
N GLY A 19 -4.69 3.16 28.27
CA GLY A 19 -3.80 4.15 28.88
C GLY A 19 -4.43 5.54 28.90
N VAL A 20 -4.49 6.15 30.07
CA VAL A 20 -4.98 7.52 30.24
C VAL A 20 -3.90 8.35 30.93
N VAL A 21 -3.50 9.43 30.24
CA VAL A 21 -2.53 10.41 30.75
C VAL A 21 -3.13 11.80 30.61
N VAL A 22 -3.16 12.58 31.70
CA VAL A 22 -3.54 13.99 31.64
C VAL A 22 -2.27 14.84 31.79
N LEU A 23 -2.11 15.79 30.90
CA LEU A 23 -0.97 16.70 30.84
C LEU A 23 -1.44 18.15 31.00
N ASP A 24 -0.63 18.95 31.71
CA ASP A 24 -0.79 20.41 31.72
C ASP A 24 -0.32 21.04 30.38
N ARG A 25 -0.35 22.36 30.30
CA ARG A 25 0.06 23.12 29.10
C ARG A 25 1.59 23.09 28.86
N GLU A 26 2.36 22.76 29.87
CA GLU A 26 3.81 22.57 29.85
C GLU A 26 4.18 21.10 29.58
N TYR A 27 3.19 20.24 29.33
CA TYR A 27 3.34 18.79 29.08
C TYR A 27 3.86 18.04 30.31
N ARG A 28 3.52 18.50 31.54
CA ARG A 28 3.77 17.76 32.77
C ARG A 28 2.61 16.82 33.03
N ILE A 29 2.94 15.66 33.59
CA ILE A 29 1.96 14.61 33.90
C ILE A 29 1.20 15.01 35.17
N GLU A 30 -0.11 15.20 35.06
CA GLU A 30 -1.02 15.50 36.18
C GLU A 30 -1.78 14.25 36.64
N MET A 31 -2.10 13.34 35.70
CA MET A 31 -2.78 12.09 35.98
C MET A 31 -2.23 10.98 35.10
N TRP A 32 -2.21 9.79 35.69
CA TRP A 32 -1.66 8.57 35.13
C TRP A 32 -2.45 7.38 35.69
N ASN A 33 -3.02 6.51 34.87
CA ASN A 33 -3.83 5.39 35.35
C ASN A 33 -3.03 4.08 35.44
N SER A 34 -3.65 3.05 36.04
CA SER A 34 -3.01 1.75 36.26
C SER A 34 -2.58 1.03 35.00
N PHE A 35 -3.23 1.28 33.85
CA PHE A 35 -2.75 0.78 32.57
C PHE A 35 -1.36 1.33 32.23
N MET A 36 -1.17 2.64 32.39
CA MET A 36 0.12 3.29 32.16
C MET A 36 1.20 2.80 33.13
N GLU A 37 0.86 2.66 34.40
CA GLU A 37 1.73 2.09 35.44
C GLU A 37 2.18 0.67 35.03
N SER A 38 1.24 -0.22 34.73
CA SER A 38 1.52 -1.62 34.40
C SER A 38 2.39 -1.78 33.15
N HIS A 39 2.23 -0.89 32.14
CA HIS A 39 2.96 -1.02 30.88
C HIS A 39 4.27 -0.25 30.83
N SER A 40 4.41 0.82 31.64
CA SER A 40 5.66 1.57 31.76
C SER A 40 6.57 1.00 32.86
N GLY A 41 6.00 0.38 33.89
CA GLY A 41 6.69 -0.05 35.09
C GLY A 41 7.03 1.12 36.04
N LEU A 42 6.38 2.29 35.85
CA LEU A 42 6.60 3.49 36.67
C LEU A 42 5.35 3.78 37.48
N GLU A 43 5.53 4.08 38.77
CA GLU A 43 4.42 4.44 39.68
C GLU A 43 3.94 5.88 39.44
N PRO A 44 2.66 6.19 39.71
CA PRO A 44 2.09 7.55 39.53
C PRO A 44 2.88 8.63 40.27
N GLU A 45 3.37 8.33 41.49
CA GLU A 45 4.15 9.26 42.34
C GLU A 45 5.50 9.61 41.73
N GLU A 46 6.09 8.71 40.93
CA GLU A 46 7.38 8.93 40.27
C GLU A 46 7.27 9.87 39.08
N VAL A 47 6.12 9.89 38.39
CA VAL A 47 5.93 10.60 37.14
C VAL A 47 5.16 11.92 37.28
N GLN A 48 4.38 12.07 38.34
CA GLN A 48 3.55 13.26 38.56
C GLN A 48 4.40 14.55 38.58
N GLY A 49 3.96 15.56 37.86
CA GLY A 49 4.66 16.84 37.70
C GLY A 49 5.89 16.78 36.79
N GLN A 50 6.30 15.60 36.32
CA GLN A 50 7.41 15.48 35.36
C GLN A 50 6.95 15.67 33.93
N SER A 51 7.84 16.15 33.04
CA SER A 51 7.58 16.27 31.62
C SER A 51 7.45 14.88 30.98
N VAL A 52 6.39 14.67 30.19
CA VAL A 52 6.17 13.41 29.47
C VAL A 52 7.33 13.07 28.53
N PHE A 53 8.03 14.05 27.97
CA PHE A 53 9.20 13.86 27.11
C PHE A 53 10.44 13.40 27.87
N ARG A 54 10.53 13.71 29.18
CA ARG A 54 11.59 13.19 30.03
C ARG A 54 11.35 11.72 30.40
N ILE A 55 10.10 11.37 30.65
CA ILE A 55 9.69 10.00 30.99
C ILE A 55 9.79 9.09 29.74
N PHE A 56 9.39 9.59 28.57
CA PHE A 56 9.44 8.88 27.29
C PHE A 56 10.31 9.62 26.27
N PRO A 57 11.63 9.52 26.37
CA PRO A 57 12.56 10.21 25.46
C PRO A 57 12.47 9.75 24.00
N GLU A 58 11.88 8.59 23.75
CA GLU A 58 11.63 8.09 22.40
C GLU A 58 10.40 8.73 21.73
N MET A 59 9.57 9.47 22.49
CA MET A 59 8.44 10.20 21.94
C MET A 59 8.95 11.37 21.08
N GLU A 60 8.49 11.46 19.85
CA GLU A 60 8.86 12.56 18.96
C GLU A 60 8.19 13.87 19.41
N GLU A 61 8.94 14.65 20.19
CA GLU A 61 8.45 15.86 20.85
C GLU A 61 7.81 16.87 19.88
N ALA A 62 8.46 17.15 18.75
CA ALA A 62 7.98 18.11 17.78
C ALA A 62 6.62 17.71 17.19
N TRP A 63 6.46 16.44 16.86
CA TRP A 63 5.20 15.90 16.33
C TRP A 63 4.09 15.96 17.39
N PHE A 64 4.38 15.53 18.62
CA PHE A 64 3.40 15.50 19.70
C PHE A 64 2.94 16.92 20.05
N ARG A 65 3.87 17.87 20.20
CA ARG A 65 3.55 19.28 20.47
C ARG A 65 2.65 19.88 19.40
N ASN A 66 2.94 19.65 18.13
CA ASN A 66 2.11 20.13 17.03
C ASN A 66 0.67 19.61 17.12
N LYS A 67 0.49 18.32 17.40
CA LYS A 67 -0.84 17.70 17.59
C LYS A 67 -1.55 18.27 18.80
N ALA A 68 -0.86 18.37 19.94
CA ALA A 68 -1.40 18.87 21.19
C ALA A 68 -1.80 20.36 21.11
N GLU A 69 -0.98 21.20 20.49
CA GLU A 69 -1.31 22.62 20.27
C GLU A 69 -2.50 22.79 19.33
N THR A 70 -2.61 21.96 18.30
CA THR A 70 -3.79 21.94 17.43
C THR A 70 -5.06 21.62 18.23
N VAL A 71 -5.02 20.60 19.09
CA VAL A 71 -6.12 20.23 19.98
C VAL A 71 -6.48 21.35 20.94
N ALA A 72 -5.47 21.98 21.55
CA ALA A 72 -5.67 23.05 22.50
C ALA A 72 -6.25 24.34 21.87
N THR A 73 -5.80 24.68 20.66
CA THR A 73 -6.24 25.87 19.93
C THR A 73 -7.65 25.72 19.36
N LEU A 74 -7.92 24.55 18.73
CA LEU A 74 -9.22 24.29 18.10
C LEU A 74 -10.28 23.81 19.10
N GLY A 75 -9.88 23.35 20.28
CA GLY A 75 -10.78 22.76 21.28
C GLY A 75 -11.46 21.48 20.81
N THR A 76 -10.86 20.77 19.85
CA THR A 76 -11.36 19.51 19.25
C THR A 76 -10.37 18.39 19.45
N ARG A 77 -10.87 17.15 19.62
CA ARG A 77 -10.01 15.97 19.75
C ARG A 77 -9.35 15.61 18.42
N THR A 78 -8.16 15.00 18.48
CA THR A 78 -7.48 14.37 17.35
C THR A 78 -7.19 12.93 17.67
N PHE A 79 -7.04 12.10 16.63
CA PHE A 79 -6.65 10.69 16.78
C PHE A 79 -5.53 10.34 15.81
N THR A 80 -4.77 9.32 16.15
CA THR A 80 -3.71 8.76 15.31
C THR A 80 -3.86 7.24 15.36
N ILE A 81 -3.89 6.61 14.20
CA ILE A 81 -3.99 5.16 14.09
C ILE A 81 -2.62 4.53 13.94
N TRP A 82 -2.50 3.26 14.34
CA TRP A 82 -1.25 2.50 14.32
C TRP A 82 -0.61 2.38 12.92
N GLU A 83 -1.38 2.42 11.84
CA GLU A 83 -0.85 2.42 10.46
C GLU A 83 -0.08 3.70 10.13
N GLN A 84 -0.45 4.83 10.73
CA GLN A 84 0.27 6.11 10.56
C GLN A 84 1.47 6.19 11.48
N ARG A 85 1.29 5.74 12.73
CA ARG A 85 2.32 5.70 13.76
C ARG A 85 2.10 4.47 14.64
N PRO A 86 3.00 3.47 14.58
CA PRO A 86 2.81 2.19 15.27
C PRO A 86 2.55 2.31 16.77
N TYR A 87 3.18 3.27 17.44
CA TYR A 87 3.05 3.56 18.87
C TYR A 87 3.36 5.03 19.14
N LEU A 88 2.78 5.57 20.21
CA LEU A 88 3.17 6.85 20.81
C LEU A 88 4.34 6.64 21.77
N VAL A 89 4.25 5.60 22.58
CA VAL A 89 5.26 5.17 23.58
C VAL A 89 5.54 3.69 23.36
N ARG A 90 6.80 3.29 23.49
CA ARG A 90 7.22 1.89 23.32
C ARG A 90 6.91 1.04 24.54
N PHE A 91 5.67 0.59 24.65
CA PHE A 91 5.33 -0.44 25.62
C PHE A 91 5.68 -1.83 25.10
N LYS A 92 6.25 -2.67 25.97
CA LYS A 92 6.46 -4.08 25.66
C LYS A 92 5.11 -4.78 25.47
N ASN A 93 5.07 -5.71 24.53
CA ASN A 93 3.91 -6.57 24.39
C ASN A 93 3.97 -7.67 25.45
N TYR A 94 3.04 -7.65 26.40
CA TYR A 94 2.97 -8.66 27.47
C TYR A 94 2.03 -9.85 27.15
N GLN A 95 1.49 -9.91 25.95
CA GLN A 95 0.61 -11.00 25.57
C GLN A 95 1.43 -12.22 25.05
N PRO A 96 1.56 -13.28 25.87
CA PRO A 96 2.57 -14.34 25.64
C PRO A 96 2.20 -15.32 24.51
N ILE A 97 0.97 -15.33 24.00
CA ILE A 97 0.46 -16.40 23.13
C ILE A 97 0.48 -16.02 21.64
N THR A 98 0.55 -14.74 21.30
CA THR A 98 0.58 -14.24 19.91
C THR A 98 1.89 -13.55 19.54
N GLY A 99 2.88 -13.63 20.36
CA GLY A 99 4.12 -12.87 20.46
C GLY A 99 5.09 -12.91 19.27
N GLN A 100 4.65 -12.44 18.10
CA GLN A 100 5.57 -12.10 17.00
C GLN A 100 6.01 -10.63 17.02
N GLU A 101 5.42 -9.80 17.90
CA GLU A 101 5.68 -8.37 17.96
C GLU A 101 6.27 -8.02 19.32
N ASP A 102 7.43 -7.37 19.33
CA ASP A 102 8.14 -7.00 20.55
C ASP A 102 7.45 -5.87 21.33
N PHE A 103 6.70 -5.01 20.60
CA PHE A 103 6.06 -3.81 21.13
C PHE A 103 4.56 -3.79 20.83
N MET A 104 3.81 -3.11 21.74
CA MET A 104 2.39 -2.85 21.62
C MET A 104 2.11 -1.88 20.45
N TYR A 105 1.19 -2.25 19.55
CA TYR A 105 0.61 -1.32 18.59
C TYR A 105 -0.46 -0.46 19.24
N GLN A 106 -0.44 0.84 18.96
CA GLN A 106 -1.29 1.80 19.66
C GLN A 106 -2.10 2.65 18.70
N ASN A 107 -3.40 2.80 19.02
CA ASN A 107 -4.16 3.95 18.56
C ASN A 107 -4.16 5.01 19.66
N THR A 108 -4.00 6.27 19.29
CA THR A 108 -3.88 7.36 20.26
C THR A 108 -4.94 8.42 19.98
N THR A 109 -5.63 8.89 21.02
CA THR A 109 -6.53 10.03 20.97
C THR A 109 -6.05 11.12 21.91
N ILE A 110 -5.96 12.37 21.44
CA ILE A 110 -5.66 13.54 22.26
C ILE A 110 -6.93 14.36 22.37
N ILE A 111 -7.36 14.63 23.61
CA ILE A 111 -8.63 15.26 23.97
C ILE A 111 -8.36 16.53 24.75
N PRO A 112 -8.99 17.69 24.40
CA PRO A 112 -8.86 18.90 25.20
C PRO A 112 -9.72 18.81 26.47
N ILE A 113 -9.15 19.16 27.62
CA ILE A 113 -9.89 19.32 28.87
C ILE A 113 -10.03 20.82 29.14
N LYS A 114 -11.30 21.29 29.19
CA LYS A 114 -11.61 22.70 29.44
C LYS A 114 -11.80 22.93 30.93
N ASP A 115 -11.29 24.06 31.41
CA ASP A 115 -11.56 24.58 32.75
C ASP A 115 -12.97 25.22 32.86
N ALA A 116 -13.32 25.70 34.02
CA ALA A 116 -14.60 26.33 34.28
C ALA A 116 -14.83 27.64 33.46
N THR A 117 -13.78 28.18 32.86
CA THR A 117 -13.86 29.40 31.99
C THR A 117 -14.02 29.02 30.50
N GLY A 118 -14.00 27.73 30.17
CA GLY A 118 -14.08 27.21 28.82
C GLY A 118 -12.73 27.18 28.07
N LYS A 119 -11.63 27.57 28.70
CA LYS A 119 -10.29 27.48 28.12
C LYS A 119 -9.75 26.05 28.30
N VAL A 120 -8.95 25.60 27.34
CA VAL A 120 -8.25 24.33 27.42
C VAL A 120 -7.05 24.48 28.36
N GLY A 121 -7.21 24.01 29.59
CA GLY A 121 -6.16 24.00 30.64
C GLY A 121 -5.29 22.77 30.57
N HIS A 122 -5.85 21.62 30.19
CA HIS A 122 -5.16 20.34 30.14
C HIS A 122 -5.48 19.60 28.85
N ILE A 123 -4.69 18.59 28.53
CA ILE A 123 -4.96 17.62 27.47
C ILE A 123 -4.97 16.22 28.04
N CYS A 124 -5.91 15.40 27.61
CA CYS A 124 -5.95 13.99 27.94
C CYS A 124 -5.47 13.17 26.75
N VAL A 125 -4.49 12.32 26.96
CA VAL A 125 -3.99 11.36 25.98
C VAL A 125 -4.53 9.99 26.34
N VAL A 126 -5.27 9.39 25.41
CA VAL A 126 -5.82 8.03 25.57
C VAL A 126 -5.09 7.11 24.61
N ILE A 127 -4.55 6.02 25.13
CA ILE A 127 -3.76 5.02 24.38
C ILE A 127 -4.54 3.70 24.39
N TYR A 128 -4.88 3.21 23.21
CA TYR A 128 -5.57 1.93 23.02
C TYR A 128 -4.58 0.89 22.54
N ASP A 129 -4.51 -0.26 23.23
CA ASP A 129 -3.81 -1.43 22.71
C ASP A 129 -4.58 -2.04 21.55
N VAL A 130 -4.01 -1.99 20.36
CA VAL A 130 -4.57 -2.58 19.13
C VAL A 130 -3.67 -3.66 18.56
N THR A 131 -2.77 -4.22 19.39
CA THR A 131 -1.77 -5.20 18.96
C THR A 131 -2.41 -6.42 18.30
N HIS A 132 -3.50 -6.94 18.84
CA HIS A 132 -4.25 -8.05 18.23
C HIS A 132 -4.77 -7.72 16.84
N VAL A 133 -5.36 -6.54 16.68
CA VAL A 133 -5.91 -6.08 15.40
C VAL A 133 -4.78 -5.90 14.38
N ALA A 134 -3.69 -5.27 14.81
CA ALA A 134 -2.52 -5.04 13.96
C ALA A 134 -1.85 -6.35 13.53
N SER A 135 -1.61 -7.27 14.47
CA SER A 135 -1.01 -8.59 14.20
C SER A 135 -1.88 -9.43 13.27
N ASN A 136 -3.18 -9.51 13.52
CA ASN A 136 -4.11 -10.23 12.65
C ASN A 136 -4.15 -9.66 11.23
N LYS A 137 -4.18 -8.33 11.10
CA LYS A 137 -4.14 -7.66 9.78
C LYS A 137 -2.86 -7.97 9.03
N LYS A 138 -1.70 -7.92 9.70
CA LYS A 138 -0.41 -8.28 9.11
C LYS A 138 -0.34 -9.76 8.72
N GLN A 139 -0.81 -10.66 9.57
CA GLN A 139 -0.87 -12.09 9.26
C GLN A 139 -1.75 -12.36 8.04
N LEU A 140 -2.93 -11.74 7.98
CA LEU A 140 -3.83 -11.87 6.83
C LEU A 140 -3.17 -11.36 5.54
N GLN A 141 -2.50 -10.22 5.60
CA GLN A 141 -1.75 -9.69 4.45
C GLN A 141 -0.64 -10.64 4.01
N ASN A 142 0.13 -11.22 4.95
CA ASN A 142 1.19 -12.17 4.66
C ASN A 142 0.66 -13.48 4.04
N VAL A 143 -0.44 -14.02 4.59
CA VAL A 143 -1.09 -15.23 4.05
C VAL A 143 -1.65 -14.96 2.66
N THR A 144 -2.30 -13.82 2.45
CA THR A 144 -2.81 -13.40 1.14
C THR A 144 -1.68 -13.24 0.12
N ALA A 145 -0.58 -12.56 0.49
CA ALA A 145 0.59 -12.41 -0.37
C ALA A 145 1.20 -13.79 -0.73
N ARG A 146 1.26 -14.72 0.23
CA ARG A 146 1.76 -16.07 0.00
C ARG A 146 0.84 -16.89 -0.90
N LEU A 147 -0.48 -16.76 -0.75
CA LEU A 147 -1.46 -17.35 -1.66
C LEU A 147 -1.32 -16.79 -3.08
N HIS A 148 -1.14 -15.48 -3.23
CA HIS A 148 -0.87 -14.87 -4.55
C HIS A 148 0.42 -15.36 -5.19
N GLN A 149 1.46 -15.66 -4.39
CA GLN A 149 2.69 -16.27 -4.91
C GLN A 149 2.51 -17.73 -5.33
N LEU A 150 1.59 -18.45 -4.68
CA LEU A 150 1.29 -19.86 -5.01
C LEU A 150 0.32 -19.98 -6.21
N THR A 151 -0.49 -18.99 -6.49
CA THR A 151 -1.33 -18.94 -7.68
C THR A 151 -0.47 -18.58 -8.90
N ARG A 152 -0.67 -19.29 -10.01
CA ARG A 152 0.05 -19.02 -11.27
C ARG A 152 -0.47 -17.77 -11.98
N THR A 153 -1.71 -17.45 -11.77
CA THR A 153 -2.44 -16.42 -12.51
C THR A 153 -2.83 -15.22 -11.63
N ASP A 154 -2.99 -14.06 -12.24
CA ASP A 154 -3.60 -12.88 -11.67
C ASP A 154 -5.12 -13.08 -11.58
N ALA A 155 -5.70 -12.83 -10.44
CA ALA A 155 -7.10 -13.13 -10.14
C ALA A 155 -8.10 -12.30 -10.98
N LEU A 156 -7.71 -11.11 -11.44
CA LEU A 156 -8.58 -10.23 -12.23
C LEU A 156 -8.52 -10.55 -13.71
N SER A 157 -7.31 -10.71 -14.24
CA SER A 157 -7.05 -10.87 -15.67
C SER A 157 -7.01 -12.34 -16.12
N GLY A 158 -6.81 -13.31 -15.22
CA GLY A 158 -6.64 -14.72 -15.55
C GLY A 158 -5.29 -15.06 -16.22
N LEU A 159 -4.50 -14.06 -16.61
CA LEU A 159 -3.18 -14.22 -17.20
C LEU A 159 -2.13 -14.53 -16.12
N LEU A 160 -0.88 -14.82 -16.50
CA LEU A 160 0.18 -15.03 -15.52
C LEU A 160 0.28 -13.83 -14.57
N ASN A 161 0.41 -14.10 -13.29
CA ASN A 161 0.79 -13.03 -12.35
C ASN A 161 2.26 -12.65 -12.55
N ARG A 162 2.66 -11.52 -11.97
CA ARG A 162 4.02 -10.97 -12.12
C ARG A 162 5.10 -12.00 -11.80
N ALA A 163 4.98 -12.72 -10.69
CA ALA A 163 6.01 -13.65 -10.24
C ALA A 163 6.20 -14.84 -11.22
N HIS A 164 5.13 -15.35 -11.77
CA HIS A 164 5.20 -16.45 -12.77
C HIS A 164 5.60 -15.95 -14.14
N TRP A 165 5.25 -14.73 -14.51
CA TRP A 165 5.71 -14.10 -15.72
C TRP A 165 7.24 -13.84 -15.66
N ASP A 166 7.76 -13.29 -14.57
CA ASP A 166 9.20 -13.08 -14.35
C ASP A 166 9.97 -14.41 -14.46
N LYS A 167 9.42 -15.50 -13.88
CA LYS A 167 10.01 -16.85 -14.02
C LYS A 167 10.02 -17.35 -15.47
N SER A 168 8.96 -17.06 -16.23
CA SER A 168 8.91 -17.39 -17.66
C SER A 168 9.93 -16.59 -18.46
N LEU A 169 10.13 -15.32 -18.13
CA LEU A 169 11.16 -14.47 -18.71
C LEU A 169 12.57 -15.05 -18.47
N GLU A 170 12.88 -15.43 -17.23
CA GLU A 170 14.17 -16.03 -16.90
C GLU A 170 14.43 -17.32 -17.70
N GLN A 171 13.40 -18.16 -17.84
CA GLN A 171 13.48 -19.40 -18.60
C GLN A 171 13.71 -19.16 -20.11
N GLU A 172 12.97 -18.26 -20.71
CA GLU A 172 13.12 -17.95 -22.14
C GLU A 172 14.40 -17.19 -22.43
N PHE A 173 14.85 -16.32 -21.51
CA PHE A 173 16.16 -15.67 -21.59
C PHE A 173 17.31 -16.69 -21.58
N ALA A 174 17.30 -17.64 -20.64
CA ALA A 174 18.28 -18.70 -20.58
C ALA A 174 18.25 -19.61 -21.82
N ARG A 175 17.05 -19.85 -22.38
CA ARG A 175 16.86 -20.59 -23.62
C ARG A 175 17.45 -19.84 -24.82
N HIS A 176 17.22 -18.53 -24.92
CA HIS A 176 17.86 -17.68 -25.93
C HIS A 176 19.38 -17.77 -25.83
N GLN A 177 19.95 -17.59 -24.64
CA GLN A 177 21.41 -17.67 -24.43
C GLN A 177 22.00 -19.00 -24.92
N ARG A 178 21.29 -20.11 -24.66
CA ARG A 178 21.77 -21.45 -25.01
C ARG A 178 21.63 -21.76 -26.51
N TYR A 179 20.53 -21.35 -27.13
CA TYR A 179 20.17 -21.80 -28.47
C TYR A 179 20.20 -20.69 -29.51
N GLN A 180 20.49 -19.46 -29.12
CA GLN A 180 20.58 -18.25 -29.96
C GLN A 180 19.29 -18.04 -30.80
N ARG A 181 18.12 -18.42 -30.24
CA ARG A 181 16.82 -18.21 -30.88
C ARG A 181 16.32 -16.81 -30.62
N GLN A 182 15.56 -16.26 -31.56
CA GLN A 182 14.97 -14.95 -31.41
C GLN A 182 14.02 -14.89 -30.22
N LEU A 183 14.03 -13.78 -29.51
CA LEU A 183 13.12 -13.52 -28.39
C LEU A 183 12.77 -12.04 -28.39
N SER A 184 11.48 -11.74 -28.42
CA SER A 184 10.97 -10.38 -28.31
C SER A 184 10.05 -10.22 -27.10
N LEU A 185 9.92 -8.99 -26.63
CA LEU A 185 9.09 -8.59 -25.49
C LEU A 185 8.20 -7.43 -25.90
N LEU A 186 6.90 -7.56 -25.65
CA LEU A 186 5.96 -6.47 -25.68
C LEU A 186 5.61 -6.05 -24.26
N LEU A 187 5.63 -4.77 -23.99
CA LEU A 187 5.12 -4.17 -22.76
C LEU A 187 4.00 -3.20 -23.13
N LEU A 188 2.79 -3.48 -22.64
CA LEU A 188 1.58 -2.74 -22.94
C LEU A 188 1.11 -1.98 -21.69
N ASP A 189 0.55 -0.79 -21.89
CA ASP A 189 -0.02 0.03 -20.80
C ASP A 189 -1.31 0.69 -21.30
N ILE A 190 -2.36 0.62 -20.48
CA ILE A 190 -3.64 1.24 -20.79
C ILE A 190 -3.51 2.75 -20.66
N ASP A 191 -3.74 3.47 -21.74
CA ASP A 191 -3.60 4.91 -21.80
C ASP A 191 -4.57 5.61 -20.82
N GLN A 192 -4.04 6.52 -20.02
CA GLN A 192 -4.81 7.34 -19.08
C GLN A 192 -5.66 6.54 -18.06
N PHE A 193 -5.27 5.32 -17.72
CA PHE A 193 -6.03 4.43 -16.83
C PHE A 193 -6.40 5.07 -15.48
N LYS A 194 -5.49 5.85 -14.89
CA LYS A 194 -5.76 6.58 -13.63
C LYS A 194 -6.87 7.63 -13.78
N ALA A 195 -6.86 8.39 -14.87
CA ALA A 195 -7.90 9.37 -15.16
C ALA A 195 -9.24 8.69 -15.44
N PHE A 196 -9.20 7.56 -16.14
CA PHE A 196 -10.37 6.73 -16.41
C PHE A 196 -11.02 6.23 -15.11
N ASN A 197 -10.24 5.66 -14.18
CA ASN A 197 -10.76 5.22 -12.87
C ASN A 197 -11.33 6.36 -12.02
N SER A 198 -10.77 7.56 -12.17
CA SER A 198 -11.31 8.74 -11.46
C SER A 198 -12.65 9.21 -12.03
N GLN A 199 -12.94 8.93 -13.29
CA GLN A 199 -14.17 9.32 -13.98
C GLN A 199 -15.28 8.25 -13.89
N TYR A 200 -14.94 6.96 -14.00
CA TYR A 200 -15.90 5.85 -14.14
C TYR A 200 -15.88 4.83 -12.99
N GLU A 201 -15.20 5.13 -11.90
CA GLU A 201 -14.99 4.25 -10.75
C GLU A 201 -14.09 3.01 -11.06
N HIS A 202 -13.69 2.31 -9.99
CA HIS A 202 -12.79 1.15 -10.11
C HIS A 202 -13.39 -0.04 -10.86
N ALA A 203 -14.70 -0.21 -10.80
CA ALA A 203 -15.40 -1.31 -11.50
C ALA A 203 -15.26 -1.23 -13.03
N ALA A 204 -15.28 -0.01 -13.57
CA ALA A 204 -15.04 0.22 -14.99
C ALA A 204 -13.58 -0.08 -15.38
N GLY A 205 -12.63 0.29 -14.53
CA GLY A 205 -11.21 -0.05 -14.73
C GLY A 205 -10.97 -1.55 -14.74
N ASP A 206 -11.62 -2.29 -13.86
CA ASP A 206 -11.56 -3.76 -13.85
C ASP A 206 -12.11 -4.37 -15.15
N LEU A 207 -13.15 -3.77 -15.73
CA LEU A 207 -13.70 -4.18 -17.02
C LEU A 207 -12.67 -3.98 -18.15
N LEU A 208 -11.96 -2.83 -18.18
CA LEU A 208 -10.90 -2.60 -19.17
C LEU A 208 -9.77 -3.63 -19.04
N LEU A 209 -9.34 -3.92 -17.81
CA LEU A 209 -8.26 -4.88 -17.53
C LEU A 209 -8.63 -6.29 -17.99
N ARG A 210 -9.86 -6.75 -17.73
CA ARG A 210 -10.37 -8.05 -18.20
C ARG A 210 -10.46 -8.08 -19.72
N SER A 211 -11.01 -7.03 -20.30
CA SER A 211 -11.16 -6.92 -21.75
C SER A 211 -9.82 -6.96 -22.49
N LEU A 212 -8.80 -6.25 -21.98
CA LEU A 212 -7.46 -6.31 -22.56
C LEU A 212 -6.84 -7.71 -22.40
N ALA A 213 -7.04 -8.35 -21.25
CA ALA A 213 -6.55 -9.72 -21.02
C ALA A 213 -7.17 -10.73 -21.97
N ASP A 214 -8.48 -10.66 -22.18
CA ASP A 214 -9.20 -11.52 -23.13
C ASP A 214 -8.71 -11.30 -24.57
N LEU A 215 -8.51 -10.05 -24.96
CA LEU A 215 -7.98 -9.69 -26.28
C LEU A 215 -6.56 -10.22 -26.46
N LEU A 216 -5.69 -10.09 -25.47
CA LEU A 216 -4.35 -10.68 -25.49
C LEU A 216 -4.43 -12.20 -25.67
N GLY A 217 -5.27 -12.88 -24.89
CA GLY A 217 -5.46 -14.34 -25.01
C GLY A 217 -5.94 -14.81 -26.38
N GLN A 218 -6.67 -13.95 -27.13
CA GLN A 218 -7.15 -14.27 -28.49
C GLN A 218 -6.09 -14.03 -29.58
N HIS A 219 -5.14 -13.12 -29.36
CA HIS A 219 -4.20 -12.68 -30.39
C HIS A 219 -2.79 -13.23 -30.23
N VAL A 220 -2.42 -13.69 -29.03
CA VAL A 220 -1.12 -14.32 -28.75
C VAL A 220 -1.24 -15.85 -28.82
N ARG A 221 -0.13 -16.53 -29.06
CA ARG A 221 -0.11 -18.00 -29.10
C ARG A 221 -0.15 -18.57 -27.71
N ASN A 222 -0.67 -19.79 -27.54
CA ASN A 222 -0.68 -20.46 -26.23
C ASN A 222 0.72 -20.67 -25.59
N LEU A 223 1.76 -20.63 -26.40
CA LEU A 223 3.15 -20.77 -25.94
C LEU A 223 3.82 -19.42 -25.62
N ASP A 224 3.18 -18.30 -25.94
CA ASP A 224 3.70 -16.99 -25.66
C ASP A 224 3.30 -16.59 -24.22
N PRO A 225 4.25 -16.52 -23.25
CA PRO A 225 3.92 -16.15 -21.89
C PRO A 225 3.33 -14.74 -21.82
N CYS A 226 2.06 -14.65 -21.46
CA CYS A 226 1.35 -13.40 -21.28
C CYS A 226 0.97 -13.20 -19.83
N GLY A 227 1.26 -12.03 -19.25
CA GLY A 227 1.04 -11.78 -17.85
C GLY A 227 0.71 -10.33 -17.52
N ARG A 228 0.09 -10.13 -16.37
CA ARG A 228 -0.11 -8.80 -15.77
C ARG A 228 1.18 -8.37 -15.10
N TYR A 229 1.82 -7.36 -15.68
CA TYR A 229 3.16 -6.90 -15.28
C TYR A 229 3.11 -5.88 -14.13
N ALA A 230 2.12 -4.99 -14.14
CA ALA A 230 1.83 -4.02 -13.08
C ALA A 230 0.32 -3.74 -13.00
N ALA A 231 -0.10 -2.71 -12.29
CA ALA A 231 -1.51 -2.40 -12.05
C ALA A 231 -2.33 -2.33 -13.35
N ASP A 232 -1.83 -1.59 -14.34
CA ASP A 232 -2.45 -1.32 -15.66
C ASP A 232 -1.56 -1.75 -16.82
N GLN A 233 -0.50 -2.53 -16.54
CA GLN A 233 0.47 -2.98 -17.54
C GLN A 233 0.42 -4.49 -17.73
N PHE A 234 0.56 -4.88 -18.99
CA PHE A 234 0.65 -6.27 -19.42
C PHE A 234 1.95 -6.50 -20.19
N ALA A 235 2.48 -7.70 -20.10
CA ALA A 235 3.70 -8.09 -20.78
C ALA A 235 3.49 -9.39 -21.55
N VAL A 236 4.01 -9.46 -22.77
CA VAL A 236 3.97 -10.64 -23.62
C VAL A 236 5.38 -10.98 -24.07
N LEU A 237 5.84 -12.19 -23.73
CA LEU A 237 7.06 -12.76 -24.28
C LEU A 237 6.75 -13.49 -25.59
N LEU A 238 7.59 -13.30 -26.59
CA LEU A 238 7.43 -13.86 -27.91
C LEU A 238 8.67 -14.70 -28.26
N PRO A 239 8.71 -15.97 -27.80
CA PRO A 239 9.76 -16.90 -28.22
C PRO A 239 9.76 -17.11 -29.73
N ASP A 240 10.92 -17.35 -30.29
CA ASP A 240 11.13 -17.62 -31.73
C ASP A 240 10.52 -16.51 -32.64
N THR A 241 10.54 -15.23 -32.18
CA THR A 241 9.94 -14.11 -32.90
C THR A 241 10.93 -12.92 -32.93
N ALA A 242 11.24 -12.45 -34.13
CA ALA A 242 12.08 -11.29 -34.38
C ALA A 242 11.32 -9.98 -34.05
N GLY A 243 12.06 -8.89 -33.91
CA GLY A 243 11.50 -7.56 -33.61
C GLY A 243 10.46 -7.08 -34.62
N GLU A 244 10.63 -7.35 -35.92
CA GLU A 244 9.65 -7.02 -36.95
C GLU A 244 8.32 -7.74 -36.72
N GLY A 245 8.37 -9.07 -36.46
CA GLY A 245 7.19 -9.86 -36.17
C GLY A 245 6.50 -9.42 -34.87
N ALA A 246 7.28 -9.04 -33.86
CA ALA A 246 6.79 -8.51 -32.62
C ALA A 246 6.08 -7.14 -32.82
N GLN A 247 6.63 -6.25 -33.65
CA GLN A 247 6.01 -4.98 -33.99
C GLN A 247 4.69 -5.17 -34.74
N GLN A 248 4.63 -6.09 -35.69
CA GLN A 248 3.40 -6.42 -36.42
C GLN A 248 2.31 -6.94 -35.48
N LEU A 249 2.66 -7.80 -34.50
CA LEU A 249 1.72 -8.25 -33.49
C LEU A 249 1.28 -7.08 -32.59
N ALA A 250 2.21 -6.23 -32.16
CA ALA A 250 1.90 -5.07 -31.33
C ALA A 250 0.94 -4.09 -32.00
N GLU A 251 1.14 -3.77 -33.28
CA GLU A 251 0.21 -2.92 -34.04
C GLU A 251 -1.18 -3.55 -34.17
N ARG A 252 -1.24 -4.86 -34.45
CA ARG A 252 -2.52 -5.57 -34.50
C ARG A 252 -3.26 -5.53 -33.16
N LEU A 253 -2.55 -5.70 -32.03
CA LEU A 253 -3.13 -5.58 -30.69
C LEU A 253 -3.63 -4.16 -30.42
N ARG A 254 -2.83 -3.15 -30.73
CA ARG A 254 -3.19 -1.74 -30.56
C ARG A 254 -4.45 -1.39 -31.35
N ASP A 255 -4.51 -1.80 -32.64
CA ASP A 255 -5.69 -1.57 -33.50
C ASP A 255 -6.92 -2.29 -32.94
N ALA A 256 -6.80 -3.55 -32.56
CA ALA A 256 -7.90 -4.31 -31.99
C ALA A 256 -8.46 -3.66 -30.70
N VAL A 257 -7.58 -3.18 -29.80
CA VAL A 257 -8.00 -2.42 -28.61
C VAL A 257 -8.72 -1.13 -28.98
N SER A 258 -8.18 -0.36 -29.92
CA SER A 258 -8.75 0.94 -30.32
C SER A 258 -10.13 0.83 -30.97
N GLN A 259 -10.43 -0.31 -31.61
CA GLN A 259 -11.72 -0.61 -32.21
C GLN A 259 -12.73 -1.18 -31.22
N GLN A 260 -12.29 -1.67 -30.08
CA GLN A 260 -13.16 -2.27 -29.08
C GLN A 260 -14.05 -1.22 -28.42
N VAL A 261 -15.33 -1.55 -28.27
CA VAL A 261 -16.32 -0.75 -27.56
C VAL A 261 -16.82 -1.57 -26.39
N LEU A 262 -16.58 -1.08 -25.18
CA LEU A 262 -17.09 -1.69 -23.96
C LEU A 262 -18.35 -0.95 -23.50
N LEU A 263 -19.27 -1.68 -22.89
CA LEU A 263 -20.45 -1.10 -22.28
C LEU A 263 -20.29 -1.11 -20.76
N HIS A 264 -20.36 0.07 -20.14
CA HIS A 264 -20.40 0.24 -18.71
C HIS A 264 -21.57 1.15 -18.33
N ASP A 265 -22.50 0.65 -17.54
CA ASP A 265 -23.74 1.34 -17.13
C ASP A 265 -24.53 1.94 -18.32
N GLY A 266 -24.58 1.21 -19.43
CA GLY A 266 -25.27 1.63 -20.67
C GLY A 266 -24.51 2.66 -21.51
N GLN A 267 -23.32 3.07 -21.09
CA GLN A 267 -22.45 3.99 -21.84
C GLN A 267 -21.39 3.22 -22.62
N ALA A 268 -21.16 3.64 -23.86
CA ALA A 268 -20.10 3.10 -24.69
C ALA A 268 -18.75 3.73 -24.31
N VAL A 269 -17.82 2.92 -23.84
CA VAL A 269 -16.48 3.32 -23.45
C VAL A 269 -15.47 2.80 -24.45
N ARG A 270 -14.53 3.64 -24.85
CA ARG A 270 -13.37 3.28 -25.69
C ARG A 270 -12.08 3.59 -24.92
N TYR A 271 -11.05 2.81 -25.20
CA TYR A 271 -9.73 3.01 -24.62
C TYR A 271 -8.64 2.70 -25.64
N SER A 272 -7.43 3.06 -25.35
CA SER A 272 -6.26 2.75 -26.17
C SER A 272 -5.13 2.22 -25.30
N VAL A 273 -4.12 1.66 -25.95
CA VAL A 273 -2.90 1.17 -25.31
C VAL A 273 -1.69 1.73 -26.01
N SER A 274 -0.67 2.06 -25.25
CA SER A 274 0.68 2.31 -25.74
C SER A 274 1.51 1.04 -25.58
N ILE A 275 2.35 0.71 -26.56
CA ILE A 275 3.12 -0.53 -26.57
C ILE A 275 4.59 -0.24 -26.82
N GLY A 276 5.45 -0.74 -25.94
CA GLY A 276 6.89 -0.79 -26.15
C GLY A 276 7.30 -2.18 -26.59
N VAL A 277 8.16 -2.25 -27.61
CA VAL A 277 8.70 -3.51 -28.16
C VAL A 277 10.21 -3.52 -27.97
N ALA A 278 10.73 -4.63 -27.48
CA ALA A 278 12.17 -4.88 -27.44
C ALA A 278 12.48 -6.25 -28.07
N GLU A 279 13.52 -6.32 -28.88
CA GLU A 279 14.13 -7.58 -29.31
C GLU A 279 15.37 -7.85 -28.47
N LEU A 280 15.58 -9.10 -28.11
CA LEU A 280 16.76 -9.52 -27.37
C LEU A 280 17.94 -9.65 -28.35
N ASP A 281 18.99 -8.90 -28.09
CA ASP A 281 20.25 -8.91 -28.85
C ASP A 281 21.43 -9.31 -27.99
N ALA A 282 22.61 -9.47 -28.61
CA ALA A 282 23.84 -9.87 -27.95
C ALA A 282 24.35 -8.84 -26.90
N ASN A 283 23.86 -7.59 -26.93
CA ASN A 283 24.26 -6.56 -25.98
C ASN A 283 23.41 -6.56 -24.70
N CYS A 284 22.35 -7.37 -24.66
CA CYS A 284 21.46 -7.50 -23.50
C CYS A 284 21.99 -8.59 -22.56
N LEU A 285 22.53 -8.18 -21.42
CA LEU A 285 23.28 -9.07 -20.53
C LEU A 285 22.41 -9.86 -19.55
N ASN A 286 21.20 -9.40 -19.26
CA ASN A 286 20.32 -10.01 -18.26
C ASN A 286 18.84 -9.70 -18.52
N PRO A 287 17.91 -10.49 -17.94
CA PRO A 287 16.47 -10.30 -18.09
C PRO A 287 15.97 -8.93 -17.69
N ARG A 288 16.57 -8.33 -16.66
CA ARG A 288 16.18 -7.00 -16.17
C ARG A 288 16.46 -5.92 -17.22
N GLN A 289 17.63 -5.95 -17.85
CA GLN A 289 17.97 -5.02 -18.92
C GLN A 289 17.04 -5.17 -20.13
N PHE A 290 16.57 -6.38 -20.40
CA PHE A 290 15.59 -6.64 -21.46
C PHE A 290 14.25 -5.96 -21.16
N CYS A 291 13.76 -6.05 -19.93
CA CYS A 291 12.57 -5.31 -19.49
C CYS A 291 12.78 -3.80 -19.56
N GLU A 292 13.91 -3.29 -19.08
CA GLU A 292 14.23 -1.85 -19.09
C GLU A 292 14.21 -1.26 -20.52
N ARG A 293 14.63 -2.05 -21.54
CA ARG A 293 14.52 -1.66 -22.95
C ARG A 293 13.07 -1.53 -23.41
N ALA A 294 12.22 -2.49 -23.06
CA ALA A 294 10.78 -2.43 -23.38
C ALA A 294 10.10 -1.28 -22.65
N GLU A 295 10.47 -1.02 -21.39
CA GLU A 295 9.97 0.12 -20.61
C GLU A 295 10.36 1.47 -21.24
N GLN A 296 11.60 1.61 -21.72
CA GLN A 296 12.05 2.81 -22.43
C GLN A 296 11.28 3.02 -23.73
N ALA A 297 11.04 1.96 -24.50
CA ALA A 297 10.23 2.01 -25.70
C ALA A 297 8.78 2.42 -25.39
N LEU A 298 8.18 1.83 -24.35
CA LEU A 298 6.83 2.19 -23.87
C LEU A 298 6.75 3.65 -23.42
N ALA A 299 7.76 4.14 -22.70
CA ALA A 299 7.82 5.55 -22.30
C ALA A 299 7.87 6.49 -23.52
N ARG A 300 8.62 6.14 -24.55
CA ARG A 300 8.63 6.89 -25.83
C ARG A 300 7.26 6.86 -26.51
N ALA A 301 6.55 5.72 -26.51
CA ALA A 301 5.21 5.61 -27.07
C ALA A 301 4.24 6.56 -26.33
N LYS A 302 4.29 6.62 -25.02
CA LYS A 302 3.48 7.55 -24.22
C LYS A 302 3.80 9.01 -24.51
N GLN A 303 5.08 9.36 -24.73
CA GLN A 303 5.52 10.71 -25.09
C GLN A 303 5.16 11.11 -26.52
N ALA A 304 5.14 10.15 -27.46
CA ALA A 304 4.78 10.35 -28.86
C ALA A 304 3.28 10.61 -29.10
N GLY A 305 2.47 10.65 -28.04
CA GLY A 305 1.03 10.95 -28.13
C GLY A 305 0.14 9.79 -27.75
N ARG A 306 0.69 8.71 -27.23
CA ARG A 306 -0.04 7.47 -26.87
C ARG A 306 -0.66 6.75 -28.06
N ASN A 307 -1.43 5.69 -27.79
CA ASN A 307 -2.07 4.87 -28.83
C ASN A 307 -1.14 4.54 -30.01
N CYS A 308 0.08 4.16 -29.71
CA CYS A 308 1.11 3.84 -30.70
C CYS A 308 2.07 2.76 -30.20
N VAL A 309 2.79 2.17 -31.14
CA VAL A 309 3.83 1.17 -30.90
C VAL A 309 5.20 1.82 -31.14
N VAL A 310 6.14 1.63 -30.24
CA VAL A 310 7.53 2.06 -30.41
C VAL A 310 8.45 0.88 -30.10
N ALA A 311 9.40 0.64 -31.01
CA ALA A 311 10.45 -0.32 -30.80
C ALA A 311 11.67 0.34 -30.10
N TYR A 312 12.33 -0.43 -29.26
CA TYR A 312 13.65 -0.07 -28.75
C TYR A 312 14.67 -0.18 -29.89
N ALA A 313 15.35 0.92 -30.13
CA ALA A 313 16.40 1.04 -31.16
C ALA A 313 17.78 0.93 -30.54
#